data_9e396f6abb9caee68b544497609eab94
#
_entry.id   9e396f6abb9caee68b544497609eab94
#
_cell.length_a   1.000
_cell.length_b   1.000
_cell.length_c   1.000
_cell.angle_alpha   90.00
_cell.angle_beta   90.00
_cell.angle_gamma   90.00
#
_symmetry.space_group_name_H-M   'P 1'
#
loop_
_entity.id
_entity.type
_entity.pdbx_description
1 polymer ?
#
loop_
_entity_poly.entity_id
_entity_poly.type
_entity_poly.pdbx_seq_one_letter_code
_entity_poly.pdbx_strand_id
1 'polypeptide(L)'
;MRVLLLMRGAMGCGKSTWIEQNGLKPYTLCADDIRLLCQAPVLDIDGTRKVSQKNEKVVWRTLFDILETRMKRGEFTVIDATNTKTSEMNRYKDLAKKYRYRVYCVDMTDVPIEVAKAQNAKRDPIKFVPEEAIDRAYARFANQKIPSGIKVIKPNELDTIWYKSVDLSSYDKVHIIGDIHGCYTALKKFMNDVDVNANEYFIFLGDYLDRGLENVETIEYLMELQRTHNNVCFLEGNHEAHLRNWANGDEIASSEFKKITQTKLDAAGVSKKDVRNFCRSLGQCSYFTYGDVNVLVTHGGLSTMPSNLTFIATEQMIKGVGDYKDSHDVDQAFLSTTPDNFYQVHGHRNETNEFIQVNEATFNLNGDVEFGGHLRAVTFYKSHTGVIEYETHEIKNDVYRLPENISKSNDEVANSDIVSVIEYMRASKFVNEKSFGNISSFNFTRRAFDNKEWDGITTKARGLYIDTKHNEIVARGYEKFFNLNEVSET
;
A
#
# COMPACT_ATOMS: atom_id res chain seq x y z
N MET A 1 4.89 6.98 1.15
CA MET A 1 6.25 7.51 0.89
C MET A 1 7.26 6.80 1.78
N ARG A 2 8.27 6.14 1.20
CA ARG A 2 9.22 5.28 1.92
C ARG A 2 10.50 6.06 2.21
N VAL A 3 10.73 6.41 3.48
CA VAL A 3 11.87 7.22 3.91
C VAL A 3 12.65 6.48 5.00
N LEU A 4 13.96 6.39 4.83
CA LEU A 4 14.93 5.98 5.83
C LEU A 4 15.81 7.17 6.19
N LEU A 5 15.86 7.53 7.47
CA LEU A 5 16.67 8.62 8.00
C LEU A 5 17.85 8.06 8.79
N LEU A 6 19.06 8.36 8.36
CA LEU A 6 20.28 7.97 9.07
C LEU A 6 20.79 9.14 9.88
N MET A 7 21.14 8.92 11.14
CA MET A 7 21.92 9.87 11.92
C MET A 7 23.41 9.62 11.66
N ARG A 8 24.21 10.66 11.51
CA ARG A 8 25.67 10.56 11.39
C ARG A 8 26.35 11.55 12.34
N GLY A 9 27.28 11.07 13.15
CA GLY A 9 28.00 11.90 14.12
C GLY A 9 28.57 11.09 15.27
N ALA A 10 29.54 11.65 16.00
CA ALA A 10 30.21 11.00 17.12
C ALA A 10 29.27 10.76 18.29
N MET A 11 29.69 9.94 19.25
CA MET A 11 29.06 9.80 20.53
C MET A 11 29.13 11.17 21.26
N GLY A 12 28.02 11.58 21.89
CA GLY A 12 27.92 12.89 22.54
C GLY A 12 27.61 14.07 21.62
N CYS A 13 27.52 13.94 20.29
CA CYS A 13 27.21 15.07 19.40
C CYS A 13 25.71 15.49 19.38
N GLY A 14 24.84 14.86 20.19
CA GLY A 14 23.46 15.29 20.35
C GLY A 14 22.43 14.55 19.48
N LYS A 15 22.77 13.48 18.74
CA LYS A 15 21.85 12.72 17.88
C LYS A 15 20.55 12.30 18.56
N SER A 16 20.66 11.60 19.68
CA SER A 16 19.49 11.07 20.41
C SER A 16 18.62 12.20 20.97
N THR A 17 19.22 13.29 21.44
CA THR A 17 18.51 14.49 21.87
C THR A 17 17.74 15.14 20.73
N TRP A 18 18.38 15.25 19.57
CA TRP A 18 17.71 15.77 18.36
C TRP A 18 16.54 14.89 17.93
N ILE A 19 16.69 13.57 17.97
CA ILE A 19 15.62 12.59 17.70
C ILE A 19 14.43 12.82 18.63
N GLU A 20 14.67 12.97 19.94
CA GLU A 20 13.63 13.21 20.94
C GLU A 20 12.92 14.55 20.74
N GLN A 21 13.68 15.62 20.52
CA GLN A 21 13.13 16.96 20.27
C GLN A 21 12.25 17.05 19.02
N ASN A 22 12.49 16.19 18.03
CA ASN A 22 11.69 16.12 16.82
C ASN A 22 10.58 15.03 16.86
N GLY A 23 10.33 14.42 18.04
CA GLY A 23 9.29 13.39 18.20
C GLY A 23 9.55 12.09 17.45
N LEU A 24 10.80 11.81 17.04
CA LEU A 24 11.15 10.69 16.18
C LEU A 24 11.49 9.39 16.93
N LYS A 25 11.49 9.42 18.26
CA LYS A 25 11.84 8.26 19.10
C LYS A 25 11.03 7.00 18.79
N PRO A 26 9.69 7.05 18.58
CA PRO A 26 8.89 5.86 18.26
C PRO A 26 9.31 5.17 16.93
N TYR A 27 9.92 5.90 16.01
CA TYR A 27 10.35 5.43 14.70
C TYR A 27 11.82 5.00 14.67
N THR A 28 12.54 5.09 15.81
CA THR A 28 14.00 4.94 15.86
C THR A 28 14.43 3.51 16.18
N LEU A 29 15.40 3.01 15.40
CA LEU A 29 16.21 1.85 15.74
C LEU A 29 17.57 2.35 16.24
N CYS A 30 17.85 2.12 17.52
CA CYS A 30 19.09 2.52 18.18
C CYS A 30 19.99 1.31 18.39
N ALA A 31 21.23 1.38 17.92
CA ALA A 31 22.20 0.29 18.10
C ALA A 31 22.52 0.00 19.58
N ASP A 32 22.54 1.03 20.43
CA ASP A 32 22.81 0.86 21.87
C ASP A 32 21.65 0.14 22.58
N ASP A 33 20.40 0.44 22.20
CA ASP A 33 19.23 -0.24 22.76
C ASP A 33 19.20 -1.74 22.34
N ILE A 34 19.58 -2.04 21.12
CA ILE A 34 19.71 -3.44 20.65
C ILE A 34 20.84 -4.17 21.37
N ARG A 35 21.97 -3.49 21.68
CA ARG A 35 23.03 -4.07 22.49
C ARG A 35 22.52 -4.51 23.86
N LEU A 36 21.72 -3.66 24.51
CA LEU A 36 21.11 -3.96 25.81
C LEU A 36 20.08 -5.09 25.74
N LEU A 37 19.38 -5.26 24.64
CA LEU A 37 18.51 -6.42 24.40
C LEU A 37 19.31 -7.71 24.20
N CYS A 38 20.46 -7.63 23.53
CA CYS A 38 21.33 -8.81 23.31
C CYS A 38 22.12 -9.23 24.52
N GLN A 39 22.47 -8.29 25.42
CA GLN A 39 23.24 -8.53 26.60
C GLN A 39 23.01 -7.45 27.66
N ALA A 40 22.74 -7.88 28.91
CA ALA A 40 22.68 -6.96 30.05
C ALA A 40 24.00 -6.19 30.26
N PRO A 41 23.95 -5.00 30.90
CA PRO A 41 25.16 -4.25 31.22
C PRO A 41 26.18 -5.10 31.97
N VAL A 42 27.44 -5.06 31.55
CA VAL A 42 28.53 -5.81 32.17
C VAL A 42 29.29 -4.93 33.14
N LEU A 43 29.78 -5.55 34.23
CA LEU A 43 30.66 -4.91 35.19
C LEU A 43 32.06 -4.76 34.58
N ASP A 44 32.62 -3.56 34.60
CA ASP A 44 33.98 -3.27 34.15
C ASP A 44 34.97 -3.26 35.35
N ILE A 45 36.28 -3.25 35.04
CA ILE A 45 37.35 -3.29 36.03
C ILE A 45 37.34 -2.08 36.98
N ASP A 46 36.81 -0.95 36.54
CA ASP A 46 36.62 0.28 37.32
C ASP A 46 35.39 0.27 38.22
N GLY A 47 34.67 -0.87 38.30
CA GLY A 47 33.44 -1.05 39.10
C GLY A 47 32.20 -0.44 38.48
N THR A 48 32.29 0.17 37.30
CA THR A 48 31.12 0.71 36.58
C THR A 48 30.44 -0.36 35.70
N ARG A 49 29.16 -0.14 35.36
CA ARG A 49 28.43 -0.98 34.41
C ARG A 49 28.44 -0.31 33.05
N LYS A 50 28.73 -1.07 32.00
CA LYS A 50 28.84 -0.57 30.64
C LYS A 50 28.10 -1.45 29.64
N VAL A 51 27.67 -0.86 28.51
CA VAL A 51 27.14 -1.61 27.37
C VAL A 51 28.29 -2.40 26.73
N SER A 52 28.10 -3.73 26.65
CA SER A 52 29.11 -4.62 26.04
C SER A 52 29.11 -4.50 24.52
N GLN A 53 30.30 -4.42 23.93
CA GLN A 53 30.51 -4.44 22.46
C GLN A 53 30.94 -5.84 21.94
N LYS A 54 30.91 -6.87 22.77
CA LYS A 54 31.38 -8.23 22.37
C LYS A 54 30.47 -8.89 21.33
N ASN A 55 29.18 -8.55 21.27
CA ASN A 55 28.16 -9.15 20.42
C ASN A 55 27.83 -8.32 19.14
N GLU A 56 28.71 -7.46 18.68
CA GLU A 56 28.46 -6.52 17.56
C GLU A 56 27.87 -7.21 16.31
N LYS A 57 28.36 -8.40 15.96
CA LYS A 57 27.85 -9.16 14.82
C LYS A 57 26.35 -9.51 14.98
N VAL A 58 25.93 -9.89 16.17
CA VAL A 58 24.52 -10.21 16.48
C VAL A 58 23.70 -8.91 16.49
N VAL A 59 24.18 -7.88 17.16
CA VAL A 59 23.50 -6.56 17.23
C VAL A 59 23.18 -6.02 15.84
N TRP A 60 24.18 -5.94 14.96
CA TRP A 60 23.97 -5.43 13.62
C TRP A 60 23.10 -6.32 12.74
N ARG A 61 23.19 -7.64 12.89
CA ARG A 61 22.27 -8.56 12.21
C ARG A 61 20.83 -8.28 12.64
N THR A 62 20.56 -8.25 13.95
CA THR A 62 19.24 -7.97 14.52
C THR A 62 18.70 -6.60 14.07
N LEU A 63 19.55 -5.55 14.07
CA LEU A 63 19.15 -4.24 13.59
C LEU A 63 18.67 -4.29 12.12
N PHE A 64 19.42 -4.96 11.27
CA PHE A 64 19.07 -5.08 9.85
C PHE A 64 17.86 -5.97 9.62
N ASP A 65 17.66 -7.02 10.39
CA ASP A 65 16.47 -7.90 10.33
C ASP A 65 15.19 -7.12 10.71
N ILE A 66 15.26 -6.30 11.77
CA ILE A 66 14.17 -5.41 12.16
C ILE A 66 13.94 -4.34 11.09
N LEU A 67 14.99 -3.71 10.60
CA LEU A 67 14.90 -2.69 9.56
C LEU A 67 14.26 -3.25 8.28
N GLU A 68 14.67 -4.44 7.84
CA GLU A 68 14.08 -5.09 6.68
C GLU A 68 12.60 -5.42 6.89
N THR A 69 12.22 -5.84 8.09
CA THR A 69 10.81 -6.08 8.47
C THR A 69 9.97 -4.80 8.35
N ARG A 70 10.48 -3.68 8.87
CA ARG A 70 9.83 -2.36 8.74
C ARG A 70 9.77 -1.90 7.27
N MET A 71 10.84 -2.12 6.51
CA MET A 71 10.88 -1.74 5.09
C MET A 71 9.90 -2.54 4.23
N LYS A 72 9.64 -3.80 4.54
CA LYS A 72 8.60 -4.60 3.86
C LYS A 72 7.22 -3.97 4.01
N ARG A 73 6.94 -3.37 5.16
CA ARG A 73 5.69 -2.68 5.45
C ARG A 73 5.65 -1.22 5.00
N GLY A 74 6.80 -0.68 4.57
CA GLY A 74 6.92 0.70 4.12
C GLY A 74 6.92 1.72 5.26
N GLU A 75 7.42 1.36 6.44
CA GLU A 75 7.46 2.22 7.64
C GLU A 75 8.59 3.24 7.56
N PHE A 76 8.31 4.49 7.94
CA PHE A 76 9.36 5.48 8.22
C PHE A 76 10.26 4.97 9.34
N THR A 77 11.57 5.06 9.16
CA THR A 77 12.52 4.56 10.16
C THR A 77 13.72 5.49 10.28
N VAL A 78 14.14 5.73 11.53
CA VAL A 78 15.36 6.46 11.88
C VAL A 78 16.40 5.47 12.41
N ILE A 79 17.63 5.57 11.96
CA ILE A 79 18.77 4.80 12.48
C ILE A 79 19.64 5.70 13.35
N ASP A 80 19.57 5.49 14.69
CA ASP A 80 20.46 6.15 15.63
C ASP A 80 21.76 5.33 15.80
N ALA A 81 22.72 5.68 15.00
CA ALA A 81 24.07 5.12 15.03
C ALA A 81 25.10 6.18 14.61
N THR A 82 26.38 5.91 14.83
CA THR A 82 27.47 6.85 14.47
C THR A 82 27.70 6.94 12.96
N ASN A 83 27.42 5.88 12.23
CA ASN A 83 27.56 5.77 10.77
C ASN A 83 28.91 6.35 10.26
N THR A 84 30.01 5.88 10.86
CA THR A 84 31.33 6.43 10.64
C THR A 84 31.97 6.02 9.31
N LYS A 85 31.55 4.89 8.74
CA LYS A 85 32.16 4.32 7.53
C LYS A 85 31.20 4.34 6.34
N THR A 86 31.74 4.65 5.17
CA THR A 86 31.04 4.56 3.88
C THR A 86 30.44 3.16 3.65
N SER A 87 31.18 2.10 4.02
CA SER A 87 30.70 0.70 3.87
C SER A 87 29.49 0.37 4.73
N GLU A 88 29.39 0.95 5.93
CA GLU A 88 28.23 0.80 6.81
C GLU A 88 26.99 1.43 6.17
N MET A 89 27.15 2.65 5.62
CA MET A 89 26.06 3.38 4.96
C MET A 89 25.60 2.74 3.64
N ASN A 90 26.52 2.09 2.90
CA ASN A 90 26.15 1.36 1.68
C ASN A 90 25.16 0.21 1.95
N ARG A 91 25.29 -0.48 3.10
CA ARG A 91 24.34 -1.56 3.47
C ARG A 91 22.91 -1.06 3.57
N TYR A 92 22.69 0.14 4.14
CA TYR A 92 21.37 0.74 4.18
C TYR A 92 20.86 1.11 2.78
N LYS A 93 21.74 1.64 1.94
CA LYS A 93 21.41 2.01 0.57
C LYS A 93 21.02 0.80 -0.28
N ASP A 94 21.72 -0.33 -0.13
CA ASP A 94 21.40 -1.57 -0.85
C ASP A 94 20.02 -2.12 -0.44
N LEU A 95 19.72 -2.13 0.85
CA LEU A 95 18.42 -2.53 1.37
C LEU A 95 17.31 -1.55 0.93
N ALA A 96 17.58 -0.25 1.01
CA ALA A 96 16.67 0.80 0.57
C ALA A 96 16.30 0.69 -0.92
N LYS A 97 17.25 0.33 -1.78
CA LYS A 97 17.01 0.09 -3.21
C LYS A 97 16.02 -1.07 -3.43
N LYS A 98 16.17 -2.16 -2.67
CA LYS A 98 15.27 -3.32 -2.73
C LYS A 98 13.82 -2.95 -2.42
N TYR A 99 13.60 -2.09 -1.41
CA TYR A 99 12.27 -1.71 -0.93
C TYR A 99 11.81 -0.31 -1.39
N ARG A 100 12.53 0.32 -2.33
CA ARG A 100 12.17 1.62 -2.92
C ARG A 100 12.15 2.77 -1.91
N TYR A 101 13.08 2.77 -0.95
CA TYR A 101 13.23 3.85 0.03
C TYR A 101 14.12 4.97 -0.48
N ARG A 102 13.77 6.21 -0.13
CA ARG A 102 14.66 7.36 -0.17
C ARG A 102 15.47 7.39 1.11
N VAL A 103 16.80 7.50 0.99
CA VAL A 103 17.68 7.55 2.16
C VAL A 103 18.17 8.96 2.36
N TYR A 104 17.95 9.47 3.55
CA TYR A 104 18.45 10.76 4.00
C TYR A 104 19.45 10.56 5.14
N CYS A 105 20.36 11.50 5.31
CA CYS A 105 21.34 11.50 6.39
C CYS A 105 21.35 12.87 7.05
N VAL A 106 21.04 12.93 8.34
CA VAL A 106 21.29 14.09 9.18
C VAL A 106 22.75 14.01 9.60
N ASP A 107 23.57 14.89 9.03
CA ASP A 107 25.01 14.94 9.32
C ASP A 107 25.29 15.93 10.44
N MET A 108 25.78 15.43 11.57
CA MET A 108 26.18 16.20 12.76
C MET A 108 27.69 16.06 13.03
N THR A 109 28.48 15.80 11.99
CA THR A 109 29.95 15.67 12.13
C THR A 109 30.66 16.99 12.29
N ASP A 110 30.00 18.11 12.07
CA ASP A 110 30.49 19.49 12.28
C ASP A 110 30.40 19.94 13.75
N VAL A 111 29.72 19.19 14.62
CA VAL A 111 29.73 19.48 16.06
C VAL A 111 31.15 19.39 16.59
N PRO A 112 31.67 20.43 17.27
CA PRO A 112 33.05 20.41 17.78
C PRO A 112 33.32 19.23 18.71
N ILE A 113 34.51 18.63 18.61
CA ILE A 113 34.88 17.44 19.39
C ILE A 113 34.82 17.68 20.90
N GLU A 114 35.18 18.89 21.34
CA GLU A 114 35.16 19.30 22.76
C GLU A 114 33.72 19.33 23.27
N VAL A 115 32.76 19.74 22.44
CA VAL A 115 31.33 19.70 22.77
C VAL A 115 30.85 18.26 22.90
N ALA A 116 31.24 17.38 21.99
CA ALA A 116 30.89 15.97 22.02
C ALA A 116 31.47 15.27 23.26
N LYS A 117 32.70 15.54 23.64
CA LYS A 117 33.33 15.02 24.87
C LYS A 117 32.62 15.53 26.11
N ALA A 118 32.37 16.83 26.22
CA ALA A 118 31.66 17.43 27.36
C ALA A 118 30.24 16.88 27.53
N GLN A 119 29.52 16.65 26.43
CA GLN A 119 28.20 16.02 26.46
C GLN A 119 28.26 14.54 26.81
N ASN A 120 29.28 13.81 26.31
CA ASN A 120 29.47 12.40 26.65
C ASN A 120 29.74 12.19 28.15
N ALA A 121 30.48 13.11 28.78
CA ALA A 121 30.72 13.07 30.21
C ALA A 121 29.44 13.21 31.10
N LYS A 122 28.37 13.79 30.52
CA LYS A 122 27.05 13.97 31.16
C LYS A 122 26.06 12.85 30.86
N ARG A 123 26.44 11.87 30.01
CA ARG A 123 25.57 10.75 29.63
C ARG A 123 25.34 9.80 30.82
N ASP A 124 24.26 9.02 30.71
CA ASP A 124 24.08 7.85 31.57
C ASP A 124 25.38 7.03 31.60
N PRO A 125 25.91 6.72 32.84
CA PRO A 125 27.15 5.97 33.00
C PRO A 125 27.23 4.68 32.14
N ILE A 126 26.10 3.98 31.95
CA ILE A 126 26.01 2.78 31.12
C ILE A 126 26.34 3.06 29.66
N LYS A 127 26.00 4.27 29.17
CA LYS A 127 26.20 4.71 27.76
C LYS A 127 27.45 5.58 27.58
N PHE A 128 28.20 5.83 28.66
CA PHE A 128 29.47 6.57 28.59
C PHE A 128 30.49 5.78 27.73
N VAL A 129 31.25 6.50 26.93
CA VAL A 129 32.35 5.92 26.13
C VAL A 129 33.67 6.64 26.43
N PRO A 130 34.83 5.96 26.39
CA PRO A 130 36.13 6.61 26.53
C PRO A 130 36.35 7.69 25.46
N GLU A 131 37.04 8.77 25.79
CA GLU A 131 37.31 9.88 24.88
C GLU A 131 38.04 9.46 23.62
N GLU A 132 38.96 8.49 23.69
CA GLU A 132 39.68 7.94 22.55
C GLU A 132 38.73 7.29 21.51
N ALA A 133 37.54 6.84 21.95
CA ALA A 133 36.53 6.34 21.01
C ALA A 133 35.89 7.50 20.21
N ILE A 134 35.72 8.67 20.86
CA ILE A 134 35.26 9.90 20.20
C ILE A 134 36.31 10.38 19.21
N ASP A 135 37.58 10.46 19.67
CA ASP A 135 38.73 10.88 18.82
C ASP A 135 38.83 10.01 17.56
N ARG A 136 38.72 8.68 17.71
CA ARG A 136 38.69 7.74 16.59
C ARG A 136 37.49 7.97 15.65
N ALA A 137 36.33 8.36 16.15
CA ALA A 137 35.18 8.66 15.32
C ALA A 137 35.43 9.91 14.45
N TYR A 138 35.93 11.00 15.03
CA TYR A 138 36.29 12.22 14.28
C TYR A 138 37.35 11.97 13.23
N ALA A 139 38.41 11.23 13.57
CA ALA A 139 39.47 10.85 12.62
C ALA A 139 38.89 10.04 11.44
N ARG A 140 37.88 9.21 11.67
CA ARG A 140 37.21 8.46 10.60
C ARG A 140 36.34 9.36 9.72
N PHE A 141 35.58 10.32 10.30
CA PHE A 141 34.73 11.22 9.51
C PHE A 141 35.56 12.05 8.53
N ALA A 142 36.76 12.48 8.90
CA ALA A 142 37.66 13.21 8.01
C ALA A 142 38.03 12.43 6.73
N ASN A 143 38.04 11.08 6.80
CA ASN A 143 38.49 10.20 5.72
C ASN A 143 37.36 9.38 5.08
N GLN A 144 36.10 9.53 5.52
CA GLN A 144 34.97 8.73 5.05
C GLN A 144 33.85 9.63 4.50
N LYS A 145 33.49 9.41 3.24
CA LYS A 145 32.43 10.18 2.56
C LYS A 145 31.07 9.47 2.69
N ILE A 146 30.01 10.26 2.72
CA ILE A 146 28.64 9.74 2.59
C ILE A 146 28.48 9.20 1.15
N PRO A 147 27.97 7.98 0.96
CA PRO A 147 27.78 7.41 -0.37
C PRO A 147 26.86 8.26 -1.25
N SER A 148 27.17 8.31 -2.55
CA SER A 148 26.23 8.88 -3.54
C SER A 148 24.86 8.16 -3.48
N GLY A 149 23.79 8.93 -3.63
CA GLY A 149 22.41 8.43 -3.53
C GLY A 149 21.81 8.47 -2.11
N ILE A 150 22.60 8.89 -1.10
CA ILE A 150 22.10 9.31 0.21
C ILE A 150 22.06 10.83 0.22
N LYS A 151 20.88 11.41 0.41
CA LYS A 151 20.72 12.87 0.46
C LYS A 151 21.07 13.38 1.85
N VAL A 152 22.05 14.25 1.94
CA VAL A 152 22.44 14.89 3.21
C VAL A 152 21.49 16.05 3.48
N ILE A 153 21.02 16.15 4.71
CA ILE A 153 20.26 17.28 5.23
C ILE A 153 20.89 17.78 6.53
N LYS A 154 20.75 19.06 6.81
CA LYS A 154 21.15 19.64 8.10
C LYS A 154 20.09 19.37 9.17
N PRO A 155 20.44 19.43 10.46
CA PRO A 155 19.48 19.20 11.55
C PRO A 155 18.23 20.10 11.50
N ASN A 156 18.33 21.31 10.96
CA ASN A 156 17.21 22.25 10.82
C ASN A 156 16.44 22.12 9.48
N GLU A 157 16.78 21.16 8.64
CA GLU A 157 16.16 20.95 7.32
C GLU A 157 15.22 19.74 7.30
N LEU A 158 14.82 19.21 8.48
CA LEU A 158 14.01 18.00 8.61
C LEU A 158 12.68 18.11 7.83
N ASP A 159 12.07 19.28 7.81
CA ASP A 159 10.79 19.52 7.11
C ASP A 159 10.88 19.33 5.59
N THR A 160 12.07 19.28 5.05
CA THR A 160 12.28 19.06 3.60
C THR A 160 12.04 17.62 3.16
N ILE A 161 12.02 16.68 4.09
CA ILE A 161 11.82 15.26 3.79
C ILE A 161 10.37 14.79 3.96
N TRP A 162 9.51 15.62 4.56
CA TRP A 162 8.11 15.29 4.80
C TRP A 162 7.29 15.32 3.51
N TYR A 163 6.25 14.53 3.49
CA TYR A 163 5.25 14.60 2.45
C TYR A 163 4.56 15.98 2.51
N LYS A 164 4.39 16.59 1.36
CA LYS A 164 3.66 17.87 1.23
C LYS A 164 2.50 17.69 0.30
N SER A 165 1.39 18.38 0.60
CA SER A 165 0.27 18.46 -0.33
C SER A 165 0.70 19.14 -1.63
N VAL A 166 0.02 18.79 -2.70
CA VAL A 166 0.18 19.43 -4.02
C VAL A 166 -1.03 20.33 -4.24
N ASP A 167 -0.81 21.56 -4.67
CA ASP A 167 -1.92 22.43 -5.08
C ASP A 167 -2.31 22.13 -6.53
N LEU A 168 -3.51 21.62 -6.73
CA LEU A 168 -4.08 21.31 -8.04
C LEU A 168 -5.13 22.36 -8.49
N SER A 169 -5.24 23.49 -7.79
CA SER A 169 -6.23 24.54 -8.07
C SER A 169 -6.09 25.20 -9.45
N SER A 170 -4.96 25.00 -10.14
CA SER A 170 -4.75 25.50 -11.51
C SER A 170 -5.41 24.64 -12.58
N TYR A 171 -5.82 23.42 -12.25
CA TYR A 171 -6.54 22.54 -13.18
C TYR A 171 -8.05 22.85 -13.14
N ASP A 172 -8.72 22.65 -14.26
CA ASP A 172 -10.17 22.85 -14.38
C ASP A 172 -10.93 21.71 -13.70
N LYS A 173 -10.39 20.50 -13.79
CA LYS A 173 -10.93 19.29 -13.16
C LYS A 173 -9.82 18.39 -12.60
N VAL A 174 -10.16 17.66 -11.56
CA VAL A 174 -9.32 16.59 -11.01
C VAL A 174 -10.13 15.30 -10.98
N HIS A 175 -9.72 14.32 -11.80
CA HIS A 175 -10.36 13.01 -11.90
C HIS A 175 -9.62 12.01 -11.04
N ILE A 176 -10.32 11.22 -10.25
CA ILE A 176 -9.78 10.13 -9.45
C ILE A 176 -10.48 8.85 -9.88
N ILE A 177 -9.70 7.89 -10.40
CA ILE A 177 -10.18 6.66 -11.01
C ILE A 177 -9.85 5.49 -10.08
N GLY A 178 -10.85 4.66 -9.79
CA GLY A 178 -10.75 3.50 -8.90
C GLY A 178 -10.04 2.30 -9.51
N ASP A 179 -10.25 1.14 -8.87
CA ASP A 179 -9.64 -0.13 -9.22
C ASP A 179 -10.03 -0.55 -10.64
N ILE A 180 -9.05 -0.95 -11.45
CA ILE A 180 -9.24 -1.23 -12.89
C ILE A 180 -9.24 -2.74 -13.16
N HIS A 181 -8.37 -3.48 -12.49
CA HIS A 181 -8.26 -4.93 -12.58
C HIS A 181 -8.31 -5.49 -14.01
N GLY A 182 -7.51 -4.92 -14.94
CA GLY A 182 -7.45 -5.41 -16.32
C GLY A 182 -8.76 -5.26 -17.11
N CYS A 183 -9.56 -4.24 -16.82
CA CYS A 183 -10.81 -3.92 -17.51
C CYS A 183 -10.62 -2.70 -18.43
N TYR A 184 -9.79 -2.85 -19.46
CA TYR A 184 -9.41 -1.78 -20.38
C TYR A 184 -10.61 -1.13 -21.09
N THR A 185 -11.59 -1.94 -21.52
CA THR A 185 -12.77 -1.42 -22.23
C THR A 185 -13.57 -0.44 -21.34
N ALA A 186 -13.76 -0.76 -20.05
CA ALA A 186 -14.41 0.13 -19.10
C ALA A 186 -13.59 1.40 -18.85
N LEU A 187 -12.28 1.25 -18.66
CA LEU A 187 -11.37 2.39 -18.54
C LEU A 187 -11.43 3.29 -19.77
N LYS A 188 -11.38 2.70 -20.97
CA LYS A 188 -11.38 3.44 -22.22
C LYS A 188 -12.69 4.20 -22.46
N LYS A 189 -13.84 3.64 -22.03
CA LYS A 189 -15.11 4.36 -22.07
C LYS A 189 -15.02 5.64 -21.22
N PHE A 190 -14.57 5.56 -19.97
CA PHE A 190 -14.38 6.74 -19.12
C PHE A 190 -13.40 7.74 -19.75
N MET A 191 -12.23 7.27 -20.23
CA MET A 191 -11.20 8.13 -20.81
C MET A 191 -11.61 8.79 -22.13
N ASN A 192 -12.66 8.28 -22.82
CA ASN A 192 -13.22 8.92 -24.01
C ASN A 192 -14.20 10.07 -23.67
N ASP A 193 -14.76 10.06 -22.44
CA ASP A 193 -15.67 11.11 -21.96
C ASP A 193 -14.93 12.31 -21.34
N VAL A 194 -13.61 12.19 -21.14
CA VAL A 194 -12.72 13.20 -20.58
C VAL A 194 -11.54 13.47 -21.52
N ASP A 195 -10.91 14.63 -21.41
CA ASP A 195 -9.79 15.00 -22.29
C ASP A 195 -8.47 15.10 -21.51
N VAL A 196 -7.63 14.09 -21.63
CA VAL A 196 -6.31 14.06 -20.99
C VAL A 196 -5.35 15.14 -21.50
N ASN A 197 -5.63 15.74 -22.66
CA ASN A 197 -4.88 16.86 -23.23
C ASN A 197 -5.42 18.24 -22.78
N ALA A 198 -6.60 18.28 -22.15
CA ALA A 198 -7.13 19.49 -21.54
C ALA A 198 -6.40 19.85 -20.26
N ASN A 199 -6.77 20.99 -19.66
CA ASN A 199 -6.27 21.42 -18.36
C ASN A 199 -6.93 20.64 -17.22
N GLU A 200 -6.85 19.29 -17.27
CA GLU A 200 -7.43 18.37 -16.30
C GLU A 200 -6.33 17.49 -15.68
N TYR A 201 -6.50 17.05 -14.44
CA TYR A 201 -5.53 16.22 -13.73
C TYR A 201 -6.14 14.85 -13.40
N PHE A 202 -5.35 13.78 -13.50
CA PHE A 202 -5.82 12.41 -13.37
C PHE A 202 -5.05 11.68 -12.29
N ILE A 203 -5.76 11.04 -11.34
CA ILE A 203 -5.19 10.21 -10.28
C ILE A 203 -5.79 8.80 -10.41
N PHE A 204 -4.94 7.80 -10.56
CA PHE A 204 -5.33 6.39 -10.62
C PHE A 204 -4.98 5.72 -9.30
N LEU A 205 -5.95 5.05 -8.66
CA LEU A 205 -5.85 4.55 -7.29
C LEU A 205 -4.96 3.32 -7.10
N GLY A 206 -4.67 2.56 -8.17
CA GLY A 206 -3.96 1.28 -8.09
C GLY A 206 -4.82 0.10 -8.54
N ASP A 207 -4.33 -1.11 -8.28
CA ASP A 207 -4.93 -2.37 -8.70
C ASP A 207 -5.29 -2.38 -10.19
N TYR A 208 -4.26 -2.11 -11.01
CA TYR A 208 -4.42 -1.96 -12.45
C TYR A 208 -4.69 -3.26 -13.16
N LEU A 209 -4.11 -4.37 -12.67
CA LEU A 209 -4.12 -5.69 -13.29
C LEU A 209 -4.71 -6.75 -12.37
N ASP A 210 -4.78 -7.94 -12.90
CA ASP A 210 -5.34 -9.16 -12.32
C ASP A 210 -6.87 -9.25 -12.43
N ARG A 211 -7.36 -10.47 -12.45
CA ARG A 211 -8.77 -10.88 -12.48
C ARG A 211 -9.47 -10.60 -13.82
N GLY A 212 -9.35 -9.38 -14.35
CA GLY A 212 -9.97 -8.99 -15.61
C GLY A 212 -9.34 -9.63 -16.85
N LEU A 213 -9.97 -9.40 -17.99
CA LEU A 213 -9.60 -10.06 -19.26
C LEU A 213 -8.54 -9.33 -20.05
N GLU A 214 -8.43 -8.00 -19.90
CA GLU A 214 -7.71 -7.08 -20.77
C GLU A 214 -6.46 -6.52 -20.09
N ASN A 215 -5.67 -7.42 -19.43
CA ASN A 215 -4.50 -7.01 -18.62
C ASN A 215 -3.39 -6.37 -19.47
N VAL A 216 -3.18 -6.87 -20.69
CA VAL A 216 -2.12 -6.36 -21.59
C VAL A 216 -2.48 -4.96 -22.06
N GLU A 217 -3.68 -4.79 -22.58
CA GLU A 217 -4.20 -3.53 -23.09
C GLU A 217 -4.21 -2.46 -22.00
N THR A 218 -4.59 -2.86 -20.78
CA THR A 218 -4.61 -1.97 -19.61
C THR A 218 -3.21 -1.46 -19.29
N ILE A 219 -2.23 -2.35 -19.13
CA ILE A 219 -0.89 -1.91 -18.69
C ILE A 219 -0.18 -1.11 -19.79
N GLU A 220 -0.33 -1.49 -21.06
CA GLU A 220 0.26 -0.75 -22.17
C GLU A 220 -0.32 0.67 -22.27
N TYR A 221 -1.64 0.81 -22.11
CA TYR A 221 -2.30 2.10 -22.11
C TYR A 221 -1.84 2.99 -20.93
N LEU A 222 -1.77 2.46 -19.71
CA LEU A 222 -1.34 3.23 -18.54
C LEU A 222 0.14 3.64 -18.63
N MET A 223 1.01 2.76 -19.12
CA MET A 223 2.41 3.09 -19.36
C MET A 223 2.57 4.18 -20.45
N GLU A 224 1.74 4.16 -21.49
CA GLU A 224 1.73 5.20 -22.52
C GLU A 224 1.26 6.53 -21.95
N LEU A 225 0.16 6.56 -21.19
CA LEU A 225 -0.30 7.77 -20.49
C LEU A 225 0.80 8.37 -19.61
N GLN A 226 1.47 7.53 -18.82
CA GLN A 226 2.55 7.98 -17.94
C GLN A 226 3.73 8.58 -18.71
N ARG A 227 4.03 8.02 -19.87
CA ARG A 227 5.16 8.46 -20.70
C ARG A 227 4.87 9.76 -21.43
N THR A 228 3.64 9.99 -21.81
CA THR A 228 3.23 11.09 -22.72
C THR A 228 2.62 12.28 -21.99
N HIS A 229 2.15 12.11 -20.74
CA HIS A 229 1.41 13.15 -20.01
C HIS A 229 2.04 13.41 -18.64
N ASN A 230 2.06 14.67 -18.24
CA ASN A 230 2.58 15.13 -16.94
C ASN A 230 1.46 15.41 -15.90
N ASN A 231 0.22 15.40 -16.34
CA ASN A 231 -0.98 15.63 -15.54
C ASN A 231 -1.64 14.32 -15.07
N VAL A 232 -0.85 13.26 -14.97
CA VAL A 232 -1.28 11.94 -14.48
C VAL A 232 -0.47 11.51 -13.26
N CYS A 233 -1.15 10.95 -12.26
CA CYS A 233 -0.59 10.40 -11.06
C CYS A 233 -1.08 8.96 -10.87
N PHE A 234 -0.16 8.03 -10.71
CA PHE A 234 -0.47 6.61 -10.48
C PHE A 234 -0.09 6.22 -9.07
N LEU A 235 -1.04 5.65 -8.31
CA LEU A 235 -0.80 5.11 -6.99
C LEU A 235 -0.54 3.61 -7.04
N GLU A 236 0.04 3.08 -5.98
CA GLU A 236 0.34 1.65 -5.82
C GLU A 236 -0.82 0.98 -5.05
N GLY A 237 -1.50 0.03 -5.69
CA GLY A 237 -2.41 -0.90 -5.02
C GLY A 237 -1.67 -2.17 -4.58
N ASN A 238 -2.39 -3.14 -4.03
CA ASN A 238 -1.76 -4.38 -3.56
C ASN A 238 -1.37 -5.34 -4.70
N HIS A 239 -2.04 -5.28 -5.86
CA HIS A 239 -1.73 -6.10 -7.02
C HIS A 239 -0.44 -5.66 -7.73
N GLU A 240 -0.03 -4.42 -7.64
CA GLU A 240 1.23 -3.93 -8.23
C GLU A 240 2.48 -4.59 -7.64
N ALA A 241 2.38 -5.21 -6.46
CA ALA A 241 3.47 -6.02 -5.91
C ALA A 241 3.79 -7.24 -6.79
N HIS A 242 2.76 -7.89 -7.37
CA HIS A 242 2.93 -9.04 -8.26
C HIS A 242 3.52 -8.62 -9.60
N LEU A 243 3.02 -7.54 -10.17
CA LEU A 243 3.53 -6.95 -11.41
C LEU A 243 5.02 -6.56 -11.30
N ARG A 244 5.39 -5.93 -10.20
CA ARG A 244 6.78 -5.56 -9.90
C ARG A 244 7.69 -6.79 -9.75
N ASN A 245 7.23 -7.82 -9.02
CA ASN A 245 8.00 -9.03 -8.83
C ASN A 245 8.22 -9.75 -10.17
N TRP A 246 7.20 -9.86 -11.00
CA TRP A 246 7.32 -10.38 -12.37
C TRP A 246 8.36 -9.63 -13.20
N ALA A 247 8.29 -8.30 -13.18
CA ALA A 247 9.21 -7.47 -13.95
C ALA A 247 10.66 -7.55 -13.46
N ASN A 248 10.87 -7.77 -12.16
CA ASN A 248 12.20 -7.94 -11.57
C ASN A 248 12.74 -9.36 -11.70
N GLY A 249 11.90 -10.37 -11.95
CA GLY A 249 12.26 -11.79 -11.88
C GLY A 249 12.27 -12.33 -10.44
N ASP A 250 11.58 -11.65 -9.52
CA ASP A 250 11.42 -12.08 -8.13
C ASP A 250 10.28 -13.12 -8.02
N GLU A 251 10.20 -13.81 -6.87
CA GLU A 251 9.13 -14.74 -6.59
C GLU A 251 7.77 -14.03 -6.50
N ILE A 252 6.76 -14.59 -7.16
CA ILE A 252 5.39 -14.09 -7.16
C ILE A 252 4.56 -14.99 -6.24
N ALA A 253 3.91 -14.42 -5.24
CA ALA A 253 3.09 -15.18 -4.28
C ALA A 253 1.73 -15.59 -4.89
N SER A 254 1.13 -14.75 -5.75
CA SER A 254 -0.18 -14.99 -6.34
C SER A 254 -0.14 -16.10 -7.40
N SER A 255 -0.92 -17.15 -7.19
CA SER A 255 -1.11 -18.21 -8.19
C SER A 255 -1.96 -17.73 -9.37
N GLU A 256 -2.90 -16.83 -9.12
CA GLU A 256 -3.76 -16.22 -10.12
C GLU A 256 -2.96 -15.34 -11.07
N PHE A 257 -2.13 -14.45 -10.53
CA PHE A 257 -1.21 -13.65 -11.34
C PHE A 257 -0.34 -14.53 -12.24
N LYS A 258 0.28 -15.57 -11.69
CA LYS A 258 1.14 -16.49 -12.46
C LYS A 258 0.40 -17.16 -13.62
N LYS A 259 -0.80 -17.69 -13.35
CA LYS A 259 -1.53 -18.48 -14.34
C LYS A 259 -2.19 -17.63 -15.42
N ILE A 260 -2.67 -16.45 -15.06
CA ILE A 260 -3.49 -15.62 -15.97
C ILE A 260 -2.69 -14.41 -16.43
N THR A 261 -2.38 -13.49 -15.55
CA THR A 261 -1.78 -12.19 -15.90
C THR A 261 -0.38 -12.35 -16.49
N GLN A 262 0.50 -13.05 -15.77
CA GLN A 262 1.86 -13.29 -16.23
C GLN A 262 1.90 -13.97 -17.61
N THR A 263 1.09 -15.03 -17.80
CA THR A 263 1.05 -15.78 -19.07
C THR A 263 0.68 -14.86 -20.25
N LYS A 264 -0.29 -13.97 -20.05
CA LYS A 264 -0.68 -12.99 -21.08
C LYS A 264 0.40 -11.94 -21.34
N LEU A 265 1.00 -11.38 -20.27
CA LEU A 265 2.08 -10.40 -20.39
C LEU A 265 3.31 -10.97 -21.10
N ASP A 266 3.69 -12.22 -20.77
CA ASP A 266 4.83 -12.90 -21.41
C ASP A 266 4.51 -13.23 -22.87
N ALA A 267 3.30 -13.70 -23.20
CA ALA A 267 2.87 -14.00 -24.56
C ALA A 267 2.80 -12.77 -25.46
N ALA A 268 2.37 -11.63 -24.92
CA ALA A 268 2.33 -10.34 -25.62
C ALA A 268 3.71 -9.67 -25.74
N GLY A 269 4.73 -10.20 -25.03
CA GLY A 269 6.07 -9.62 -25.04
C GLY A 269 6.18 -8.26 -24.32
N VAL A 270 5.34 -8.03 -23.31
CA VAL A 270 5.34 -6.78 -22.56
C VAL A 270 6.72 -6.52 -21.93
N SER A 271 7.24 -5.32 -22.14
CA SER A 271 8.60 -4.95 -21.73
C SER A 271 8.76 -4.89 -20.21
N LYS A 272 9.45 -5.86 -19.63
CA LYS A 272 9.80 -5.87 -18.19
C LYS A 272 10.56 -4.62 -17.74
N LYS A 273 11.34 -4.00 -18.66
CA LYS A 273 12.05 -2.75 -18.37
C LYS A 273 11.07 -1.59 -18.19
N ASP A 274 10.08 -1.48 -19.06
CA ASP A 274 9.11 -0.39 -19.02
C ASP A 274 8.15 -0.57 -17.84
N VAL A 275 7.74 -1.78 -17.54
CA VAL A 275 6.99 -2.11 -16.32
C VAL A 275 7.79 -1.77 -15.04
N ARG A 276 9.11 -2.04 -15.00
CA ARG A 276 9.94 -1.57 -13.87
C ARG A 276 9.96 -0.07 -13.72
N ASN A 277 10.01 0.66 -14.84
CA ASN A 277 9.96 2.12 -14.82
C ASN A 277 8.60 2.62 -14.33
N PHE A 278 7.52 2.04 -14.83
CA PHE A 278 6.15 2.30 -14.37
C PHE A 278 6.02 2.06 -12.86
N CYS A 279 6.38 0.88 -12.37
CA CYS A 279 6.32 0.56 -10.94
C CYS A 279 7.18 1.48 -10.05
N ARG A 280 8.28 2.04 -10.57
CA ARG A 280 9.13 2.98 -9.81
C ARG A 280 8.48 4.34 -9.61
N SER A 281 7.63 4.77 -10.52
CA SER A 281 6.95 6.06 -10.44
C SER A 281 5.70 6.05 -9.56
N LEU A 282 5.17 4.86 -9.23
CA LEU A 282 3.95 4.72 -8.42
C LEU A 282 4.12 5.41 -7.05
N GLY A 283 3.18 6.32 -6.75
CA GLY A 283 3.00 6.92 -5.44
C GLY A 283 2.34 5.95 -4.46
N GLN A 284 2.35 6.27 -3.17
CA GLN A 284 1.65 5.49 -2.14
C GLN A 284 0.37 6.17 -1.69
N CYS A 285 0.30 7.47 -1.87
CA CYS A 285 -0.87 8.32 -1.67
C CYS A 285 -0.74 9.55 -2.54
N SER A 286 -1.83 10.27 -2.71
CA SER A 286 -1.87 11.64 -3.17
C SER A 286 -2.65 12.47 -2.14
N TYR A 287 -2.07 13.56 -1.70
CA TYR A 287 -2.77 14.54 -0.87
C TYR A 287 -2.64 15.90 -1.55
N PHE A 288 -3.76 16.49 -1.89
CA PHE A 288 -3.77 17.73 -2.64
C PHE A 288 -4.80 18.72 -2.09
N THR A 289 -4.59 20.00 -2.38
CA THR A 289 -5.57 21.06 -2.21
C THR A 289 -6.17 21.42 -3.56
N TYR A 290 -7.48 21.70 -3.59
CA TYR A 290 -8.18 22.14 -4.77
C TYR A 290 -9.19 23.22 -4.36
N GLY A 291 -8.86 24.50 -4.61
CA GLY A 291 -9.58 25.61 -4.02
C GLY A 291 -9.48 25.59 -2.49
N ASP A 292 -10.62 25.53 -1.82
CA ASP A 292 -10.75 25.48 -0.36
C ASP A 292 -10.87 24.06 0.22
N VAL A 293 -10.86 23.02 -0.64
CA VAL A 293 -10.96 21.63 -0.18
C VAL A 293 -9.60 20.94 -0.16
N ASN A 294 -9.48 19.95 0.73
CA ASN A 294 -8.34 19.09 0.91
C ASN A 294 -8.74 17.65 0.58
N VAL A 295 -8.01 16.98 -0.28
CA VAL A 295 -8.36 15.63 -0.72
C VAL A 295 -7.23 14.67 -0.44
N LEU A 296 -7.48 13.66 0.39
CA LEU A 296 -6.59 12.54 0.63
C LEU A 296 -7.00 11.36 -0.27
N VAL A 297 -6.07 10.89 -1.07
CA VAL A 297 -6.26 9.75 -1.96
C VAL A 297 -5.29 8.65 -1.57
N THR A 298 -5.81 7.49 -1.18
CA THR A 298 -5.04 6.28 -0.88
C THR A 298 -5.73 5.07 -1.49
N HIS A 299 -5.01 3.98 -1.75
CA HIS A 299 -5.68 2.79 -2.28
C HIS A 299 -6.64 2.15 -1.28
N GLY A 300 -6.28 2.08 0.02
CA GLY A 300 -7.03 1.29 1.01
C GLY A 300 -7.86 2.08 2.04
N GLY A 301 -7.77 3.41 2.09
CA GLY A 301 -8.48 4.27 3.05
C GLY A 301 -7.82 4.34 4.43
N LEU A 302 -7.85 5.53 5.03
CA LEU A 302 -7.37 5.80 6.39
C LEU A 302 -8.52 6.27 7.28
N SER A 303 -8.41 6.03 8.60
CA SER A 303 -9.44 6.41 9.59
C SER A 303 -9.30 7.85 10.11
N THR A 304 -8.30 8.59 9.67
CA THR A 304 -8.07 9.99 10.02
C THR A 304 -7.05 10.62 9.08
N MET A 305 -7.02 11.95 8.99
CA MET A 305 -5.93 12.66 8.35
C MET A 305 -4.74 12.77 9.32
N PRO A 306 -3.61 12.08 9.08
CA PRO A 306 -2.46 12.16 9.97
C PRO A 306 -1.78 13.51 9.86
N SER A 307 -1.18 13.98 10.95
CA SER A 307 -0.39 15.23 10.98
C SER A 307 0.79 15.20 10.00
N ASN A 308 1.31 14.02 9.69
CA ASN A 308 2.35 13.81 8.69
C ASN A 308 2.21 12.43 8.04
N LEU A 309 1.84 12.42 6.76
CA LEU A 309 1.68 11.20 5.96
C LEU A 309 2.95 10.35 5.85
N THR A 310 4.14 10.94 6.05
CA THR A 310 5.40 10.18 6.04
C THR A 310 5.47 9.14 7.16
N PHE A 311 4.77 9.35 8.28
CA PHE A 311 4.76 8.42 9.41
C PHE A 311 3.81 7.24 9.26
N ILE A 312 2.92 7.29 8.27
CA ILE A 312 2.01 6.19 7.99
C ILE A 312 2.72 5.13 7.15
N ALA A 313 2.66 3.89 7.59
CA ALA A 313 3.21 2.77 6.85
C ALA A 313 2.55 2.66 5.46
N THR A 314 3.34 2.45 4.41
CA THR A 314 2.82 2.30 3.05
C THR A 314 1.81 1.15 2.96
N GLU A 315 2.00 0.09 3.74
CA GLU A 315 1.07 -1.03 3.82
C GLU A 315 -0.33 -0.58 4.24
N GLN A 316 -0.46 0.38 5.18
CA GLN A 316 -1.75 0.94 5.59
C GLN A 316 -2.37 1.83 4.51
N MET A 317 -1.56 2.53 3.72
CA MET A 317 -2.08 3.32 2.59
C MET A 317 -2.62 2.42 1.47
N ILE A 318 -2.01 1.24 1.28
CA ILE A 318 -2.37 0.29 0.22
C ILE A 318 -3.51 -0.63 0.67
N LYS A 319 -3.42 -1.24 1.86
CA LYS A 319 -4.43 -2.19 2.35
C LYS A 319 -5.53 -1.55 3.19
N GLY A 320 -5.31 -0.29 3.58
CA GLY A 320 -6.18 0.44 4.49
C GLY A 320 -5.97 0.08 5.96
N VAL A 321 -6.73 0.74 6.82
CA VAL A 321 -6.77 0.55 8.27
C VAL A 321 -7.89 -0.43 8.61
N GLY A 322 -7.71 -1.27 9.65
CA GLY A 322 -8.68 -2.31 10.02
C GLY A 322 -8.70 -3.49 9.06
N ASP A 323 -9.75 -4.31 9.16
CA ASP A 323 -9.96 -5.43 8.25
C ASP A 323 -10.62 -4.97 6.94
N TYR A 324 -10.57 -5.81 5.90
CA TYR A 324 -11.13 -5.52 4.57
C TYR A 324 -12.61 -5.07 4.63
N LYS A 325 -13.39 -5.65 5.52
CA LYS A 325 -14.83 -5.38 5.70
C LYS A 325 -15.16 -4.15 6.55
N ASP A 326 -14.16 -3.47 7.10
CA ASP A 326 -14.37 -2.31 7.97
C ASP A 326 -14.45 -0.97 7.18
N SER A 327 -14.77 -1.02 5.89
CA SER A 327 -14.77 0.16 5.00
C SER A 327 -15.64 1.29 5.55
N HIS A 328 -16.88 0.99 5.89
CA HIS A 328 -17.82 1.98 6.43
C HIS A 328 -17.32 2.60 7.74
N ASP A 329 -16.81 1.78 8.67
CA ASP A 329 -16.32 2.25 9.97
C ASP A 329 -15.08 3.13 9.81
N VAL A 330 -14.21 2.81 8.85
CA VAL A 330 -13.02 3.63 8.52
C VAL A 330 -13.43 4.99 7.98
N ASP A 331 -14.43 5.05 7.10
CA ASP A 331 -14.95 6.30 6.55
C ASP A 331 -15.63 7.15 7.62
N GLN A 332 -16.46 6.54 8.48
CA GLN A 332 -17.06 7.23 9.63
C GLN A 332 -16.01 7.80 10.58
N ALA A 333 -14.95 7.03 10.87
CA ALA A 333 -13.86 7.49 11.71
C ALA A 333 -13.11 8.66 11.07
N PHE A 334 -12.86 8.62 9.75
CA PHE A 334 -12.24 9.72 9.03
C PHE A 334 -13.08 11.01 9.15
N LEU A 335 -14.36 10.95 8.88
CA LEU A 335 -15.28 12.09 8.98
C LEU A 335 -15.37 12.68 10.38
N SER A 336 -15.38 11.81 11.41
CA SER A 336 -15.49 12.27 12.81
C SER A 336 -14.22 12.96 13.33
N THR A 337 -13.08 12.76 12.66
CA THR A 337 -11.76 13.24 13.12
C THR A 337 -11.15 14.31 12.24
N THR A 338 -11.79 14.65 11.09
CA THR A 338 -11.28 15.64 10.14
C THR A 338 -12.27 16.83 9.98
N PRO A 339 -11.79 18.02 9.62
CA PRO A 339 -12.65 19.16 9.28
C PRO A 339 -13.52 18.89 8.05
N ASP A 340 -14.65 19.60 7.94
CA ASP A 340 -15.66 19.43 6.87
C ASP A 340 -15.12 19.62 5.44
N ASN A 341 -14.03 20.38 5.27
CA ASN A 341 -13.40 20.59 3.96
C ASN A 341 -12.34 19.54 3.59
N PHE A 342 -12.29 18.41 4.32
CA PHE A 342 -11.44 17.29 4.00
C PHE A 342 -12.23 16.16 3.37
N TYR A 343 -11.75 15.69 2.23
CA TYR A 343 -12.31 14.57 1.49
C TYR A 343 -11.34 13.40 1.51
N GLN A 344 -11.87 12.17 1.53
CA GLN A 344 -11.11 10.94 1.34
C GLN A 344 -11.62 10.20 0.12
N VAL A 345 -10.69 9.74 -0.74
CA VAL A 345 -10.99 8.85 -1.86
C VAL A 345 -10.12 7.61 -1.77
N HIS A 346 -10.75 6.44 -1.80
CA HIS A 346 -10.05 5.16 -1.76
C HIS A 346 -10.75 4.09 -2.61
N GLY A 347 -10.13 2.93 -2.79
CA GLY A 347 -10.62 1.73 -3.45
C GLY A 347 -10.42 0.51 -2.57
N HIS A 348 -9.91 -0.57 -3.14
CA HIS A 348 -9.49 -1.81 -2.51
C HIS A 348 -10.61 -2.61 -1.83
N ARG A 349 -11.56 -1.97 -1.17
CA ARG A 349 -12.58 -2.58 -0.30
C ARG A 349 -13.95 -2.44 -0.94
N ASN A 350 -14.67 -3.53 -1.06
CA ASN A 350 -16.08 -3.49 -1.43
C ASN A 350 -16.85 -4.54 -0.64
N GLU A 351 -17.74 -4.10 0.25
CA GLU A 351 -18.64 -4.95 1.03
C GLU A 351 -20.03 -5.04 0.40
N THR A 352 -20.37 -4.05 -0.40
CA THR A 352 -21.65 -3.93 -1.09
C THR A 352 -21.39 -3.49 -2.51
N ASN A 353 -22.27 -3.86 -3.44
CA ASN A 353 -22.21 -3.39 -4.83
C ASN A 353 -22.67 -1.94 -4.99
N GLU A 354 -22.96 -1.27 -3.91
CA GLU A 354 -23.42 0.10 -3.90
C GLU A 354 -22.23 1.07 -3.91
N PHE A 355 -22.40 2.22 -4.55
CA PHE A 355 -21.47 3.31 -4.47
C PHE A 355 -21.52 3.88 -3.04
N ILE A 356 -20.47 3.64 -2.27
CA ILE A 356 -20.42 4.08 -0.89
C ILE A 356 -19.91 5.51 -0.85
N GLN A 357 -20.81 6.44 -0.58
CA GLN A 357 -20.52 7.82 -0.28
C GLN A 357 -21.01 8.11 1.14
N VAL A 358 -20.11 8.46 2.04
CA VAL A 358 -20.43 8.74 3.43
C VAL A 358 -20.37 10.24 3.67
N ASN A 359 -21.52 10.86 4.00
CA ASN A 359 -21.65 12.32 4.25
C ASN A 359 -21.03 13.20 3.16
N GLU A 360 -21.07 12.76 1.91
CA GLU A 360 -20.57 13.53 0.77
C GLU A 360 -19.07 13.88 0.80
N ALA A 361 -18.28 13.28 1.71
CA ALA A 361 -16.85 13.60 1.89
C ALA A 361 -15.92 12.38 1.82
N THR A 362 -16.44 11.15 1.76
CA THR A 362 -15.64 9.94 1.52
C THR A 362 -16.20 9.14 0.36
N PHE A 363 -15.29 8.60 -0.48
CA PHE A 363 -15.64 7.89 -1.69
C PHE A 363 -14.89 6.57 -1.77
N ASN A 364 -15.62 5.46 -1.84
CA ASN A 364 -15.07 4.15 -2.14
C ASN A 364 -15.26 3.83 -3.63
N LEU A 365 -14.17 3.78 -4.37
CA LEU A 365 -14.17 3.59 -5.82
C LEU A 365 -13.92 2.13 -6.25
N ASN A 366 -13.92 1.16 -5.34
CA ASN A 366 -13.94 -0.24 -5.74
C ASN A 366 -15.37 -0.63 -6.15
N GLY A 367 -15.57 -0.92 -7.42
CA GLY A 367 -16.87 -1.27 -8.02
C GLY A 367 -16.93 -2.69 -8.52
N ASP A 368 -16.00 -3.60 -8.10
CA ASP A 368 -15.90 -4.99 -8.57
C ASP A 368 -15.97 -5.11 -10.10
N VAL A 369 -15.30 -4.19 -10.78
CA VAL A 369 -15.35 -4.02 -12.24
C VAL A 369 -14.99 -5.29 -12.99
N GLU A 370 -14.05 -6.08 -12.46
CA GLU A 370 -13.57 -7.34 -13.06
C GLU A 370 -14.63 -8.45 -13.07
N PHE A 371 -15.66 -8.34 -12.23
CA PHE A 371 -16.77 -9.29 -12.14
C PHE A 371 -18.06 -8.79 -12.78
N GLY A 372 -17.97 -7.82 -13.68
CA GLY A 372 -19.12 -7.23 -14.37
C GLY A 372 -19.81 -6.13 -13.54
N GLY A 373 -19.15 -5.60 -12.53
CA GLY A 373 -19.50 -4.38 -11.82
C GLY A 373 -19.20 -3.11 -12.61
N HIS A 374 -18.74 -2.08 -11.93
CA HIS A 374 -18.49 -0.77 -12.53
C HIS A 374 -17.06 -0.28 -12.27
N LEU A 375 -16.43 0.31 -13.27
CA LEU A 375 -15.32 1.21 -13.01
C LEU A 375 -15.89 2.49 -12.41
N ARG A 376 -15.44 2.84 -11.22
CA ARG A 376 -15.89 4.02 -10.49
C ARG A 376 -14.86 5.13 -10.57
N ALA A 377 -15.32 6.37 -10.66
CA ALA A 377 -14.47 7.55 -10.58
C ALA A 377 -15.21 8.70 -9.91
N VAL A 378 -14.46 9.65 -9.36
CA VAL A 378 -14.98 10.94 -8.89
C VAL A 378 -14.18 12.06 -9.53
N THR A 379 -14.88 13.10 -9.95
CA THR A 379 -14.31 14.31 -10.57
C THR A 379 -14.60 15.51 -9.69
N PHE A 380 -13.57 16.19 -9.21
CA PHE A 380 -13.69 17.49 -8.56
C PHE A 380 -13.54 18.59 -9.59
N TYR A 381 -14.39 19.63 -9.54
CA TYR A 381 -14.35 20.77 -10.47
C TYR A 381 -14.82 22.06 -9.79
N LYS A 382 -14.48 23.21 -10.41
CA LYS A 382 -14.96 24.50 -9.96
C LYS A 382 -16.25 24.83 -10.69
N SER A 383 -17.31 25.09 -9.91
CA SER A 383 -18.56 25.59 -10.48
C SER A 383 -18.43 27.04 -10.99
N HIS A 384 -19.43 27.50 -11.70
CA HIS A 384 -19.49 28.90 -12.20
C HIS A 384 -19.44 29.95 -11.08
N THR A 385 -19.79 29.56 -9.85
CA THR A 385 -19.74 30.42 -8.66
C THR A 385 -18.38 30.37 -7.97
N GLY A 386 -17.46 29.51 -8.41
CA GLY A 386 -16.15 29.31 -7.82
C GLY A 386 -16.13 28.30 -6.63
N VAL A 387 -17.28 27.72 -6.29
CA VAL A 387 -17.39 26.67 -5.28
C VAL A 387 -16.84 25.38 -5.87
N ILE A 388 -16.16 24.59 -5.05
CA ILE A 388 -15.73 23.25 -5.45
C ILE A 388 -16.91 22.28 -5.32
N GLU A 389 -17.18 21.62 -6.42
CA GLU A 389 -18.22 20.59 -6.55
C GLU A 389 -17.57 19.29 -7.01
N TYR A 390 -18.31 18.20 -6.95
CA TYR A 390 -17.86 16.90 -7.47
C TYR A 390 -18.97 16.19 -8.24
N GLU A 391 -18.54 15.27 -9.10
CA GLU A 391 -19.38 14.40 -9.90
C GLU A 391 -18.86 12.97 -9.78
N THR A 392 -19.75 12.00 -9.61
CA THR A 392 -19.42 10.58 -9.52
C THR A 392 -19.74 9.87 -10.83
N HIS A 393 -18.89 8.91 -11.22
CA HIS A 393 -19.04 8.15 -12.45
C HIS A 393 -19.05 6.66 -12.16
N GLU A 394 -19.96 5.94 -12.80
CA GLU A 394 -20.04 4.48 -12.78
C GLU A 394 -20.11 3.95 -14.22
N ILE A 395 -19.02 3.34 -14.70
CA ILE A 395 -18.92 2.80 -16.05
C ILE A 395 -19.07 1.29 -15.99
N LYS A 396 -20.20 0.78 -16.46
CA LYS A 396 -20.49 -0.66 -16.48
C LYS A 396 -19.44 -1.41 -17.29
N ASN A 397 -18.87 -2.47 -16.72
CA ASN A 397 -18.03 -3.40 -17.45
C ASN A 397 -18.87 -4.53 -18.04
N ASP A 398 -18.86 -4.62 -19.36
CA ASP A 398 -19.52 -5.68 -20.13
C ASP A 398 -18.53 -6.76 -20.61
N VAL A 399 -17.24 -6.58 -20.37
CA VAL A 399 -16.14 -7.48 -20.74
C VAL A 399 -15.60 -8.15 -19.48
N TYR A 400 -16.25 -9.20 -19.04
CA TYR A 400 -15.84 -9.98 -17.88
C TYR A 400 -16.10 -11.47 -18.08
N ARG A 401 -15.51 -12.28 -17.22
CA ARG A 401 -15.81 -13.71 -17.16
C ARG A 401 -15.82 -14.18 -15.71
N LEU A 402 -16.46 -15.30 -15.52
CA LEU A 402 -16.35 -16.04 -14.26
C LEU A 402 -14.91 -16.57 -14.08
N PRO A 403 -14.39 -16.69 -12.83
CA PRO A 403 -13.09 -17.26 -12.56
C PRO A 403 -12.89 -18.64 -13.21
N GLU A 404 -11.77 -18.85 -13.89
CA GLU A 404 -11.50 -19.98 -14.77
C GLU A 404 -11.32 -21.38 -14.12
N ASN A 405 -11.59 -21.58 -12.89
CA ASN A 405 -11.51 -22.94 -12.31
C ASN A 405 -12.80 -23.74 -12.52
N ILE A 406 -13.46 -23.50 -13.68
CA ILE A 406 -14.82 -23.93 -13.92
C ILE A 406 -14.92 -24.62 -15.26
N SER A 407 -14.97 -25.94 -15.24
CA SER A 407 -15.41 -26.70 -16.41
C SER A 407 -16.90 -26.43 -16.66
N LYS A 408 -17.26 -25.96 -17.86
CA LYS A 408 -18.65 -25.77 -18.23
C LYS A 408 -19.37 -27.13 -18.21
N SER A 409 -20.49 -27.25 -17.47
CA SER A 409 -21.45 -28.28 -17.75
C SER A 409 -22.33 -27.79 -18.92
N ASN A 410 -22.61 -28.64 -19.87
CA ASN A 410 -23.45 -28.33 -21.04
C ASN A 410 -24.95 -28.36 -20.73
N ASP A 411 -25.34 -28.49 -19.44
CA ASP A 411 -26.75 -28.52 -19.06
C ASP A 411 -27.24 -27.07 -18.90
N GLU A 412 -28.10 -26.63 -19.83
CA GLU A 412 -28.86 -25.40 -19.74
C GLU A 412 -29.78 -25.45 -18.54
N VAL A 413 -29.46 -24.74 -17.47
CA VAL A 413 -30.34 -24.57 -16.32
C VAL A 413 -31.42 -23.55 -16.68
N ALA A 414 -32.70 -23.90 -16.48
CA ALA A 414 -33.79 -22.98 -16.71
C ALA A 414 -33.73 -21.76 -15.77
N ASN A 415 -34.12 -20.56 -16.26
CA ASN A 415 -34.08 -19.32 -15.45
C ASN A 415 -34.87 -19.44 -14.12
N SER A 416 -35.95 -20.21 -14.11
CA SER A 416 -36.76 -20.50 -12.90
C SER A 416 -35.94 -21.21 -11.82
N ASP A 417 -35.03 -22.09 -12.20
CA ASP A 417 -34.24 -22.90 -11.27
C ASP A 417 -33.16 -22.06 -10.60
N ILE A 418 -32.52 -21.17 -11.35
CA ILE A 418 -31.52 -20.22 -10.81
C ILE A 418 -32.14 -19.27 -9.77
N VAL A 419 -33.34 -18.73 -10.06
CA VAL A 419 -34.06 -17.86 -9.11
C VAL A 419 -34.37 -18.63 -7.82
N SER A 420 -34.83 -19.86 -7.92
CA SER A 420 -35.14 -20.73 -6.76
C SER A 420 -33.87 -21.01 -5.94
N VAL A 421 -32.74 -21.30 -6.58
CA VAL A 421 -31.44 -21.50 -5.88
C VAL A 421 -30.98 -20.24 -5.18
N ILE A 422 -31.08 -19.07 -5.82
CA ILE A 422 -30.72 -17.79 -5.20
C ILE A 422 -31.58 -17.53 -3.96
N GLU A 423 -32.89 -17.72 -4.05
CA GLU A 423 -33.83 -17.53 -2.92
C GLU A 423 -33.52 -18.49 -1.78
N TYR A 424 -33.27 -19.76 -2.09
CA TYR A 424 -32.87 -20.76 -1.10
C TYR A 424 -31.57 -20.39 -0.39
N MET A 425 -30.55 -19.97 -1.15
CA MET A 425 -29.25 -19.56 -0.58
C MET A 425 -29.37 -18.30 0.29
N ARG A 426 -30.20 -17.33 -0.13
CA ARG A 426 -30.49 -16.11 0.66
C ARG A 426 -31.22 -16.39 1.96
N ALA A 427 -32.12 -17.37 1.96
CA ALA A 427 -32.83 -17.77 3.17
C ALA A 427 -31.95 -18.48 4.19
N SER A 428 -30.77 -18.96 3.79
CA SER A 428 -29.90 -19.74 4.66
C SER A 428 -29.03 -18.85 5.57
N LYS A 429 -29.12 -19.10 6.89
CA LYS A 429 -28.23 -18.46 7.90
C LYS A 429 -26.78 -18.94 7.88
N PHE A 430 -26.45 -19.93 7.04
CA PHE A 430 -25.09 -20.50 6.92
C PHE A 430 -24.32 -19.96 5.73
N VAL A 431 -24.88 -19.03 4.98
CA VAL A 431 -24.33 -18.50 3.75
C VAL A 431 -24.22 -16.98 3.84
N ASN A 432 -23.10 -16.44 3.39
CA ASN A 432 -22.90 -15.02 3.17
C ASN A 432 -22.93 -14.74 1.67
N GLU A 433 -23.87 -13.93 1.23
CA GLU A 433 -23.97 -13.48 -0.16
C GLU A 433 -23.11 -12.24 -0.40
N LYS A 434 -22.48 -12.18 -1.57
CA LYS A 434 -21.91 -10.97 -2.18
C LYS A 434 -22.41 -10.90 -3.62
N SER A 435 -22.99 -9.78 -4.00
CA SER A 435 -23.45 -9.55 -5.37
C SER A 435 -22.52 -8.62 -6.12
N PHE A 436 -22.18 -8.95 -7.38
CA PHE A 436 -21.24 -8.25 -8.23
C PHE A 436 -21.90 -8.07 -9.61
N GLY A 437 -22.66 -7.01 -9.81
CA GLY A 437 -23.40 -6.84 -11.05
C GLY A 437 -24.37 -7.98 -11.31
N ASN A 438 -24.11 -8.82 -12.31
CA ASN A 438 -24.93 -9.99 -12.64
C ASN A 438 -24.51 -11.29 -11.92
N ILE A 439 -23.48 -11.23 -11.08
CA ILE A 439 -22.94 -12.38 -10.36
C ILE A 439 -23.31 -12.28 -8.89
N SER A 440 -23.89 -13.33 -8.33
CA SER A 440 -24.05 -13.52 -6.90
C SER A 440 -23.06 -14.56 -6.41
N SER A 441 -22.22 -14.19 -5.44
CA SER A 441 -21.28 -15.10 -4.78
C SER A 441 -21.80 -15.45 -3.40
N PHE A 442 -22.01 -16.72 -3.16
CA PHE A 442 -22.45 -17.26 -1.87
C PHE A 442 -21.29 -18.00 -1.22
N ASN A 443 -20.80 -17.48 -0.08
CA ASN A 443 -19.72 -18.10 0.68
C ASN A 443 -20.30 -18.82 1.90
N PHE A 444 -19.98 -20.11 2.07
CA PHE A 444 -20.40 -20.88 3.23
C PHE A 444 -19.66 -20.39 4.49
N THR A 445 -20.42 -20.15 5.57
CA THR A 445 -19.85 -19.81 6.87
C THR A 445 -19.17 -21.04 7.49
N ARG A 446 -18.28 -20.84 8.49
CA ARG A 446 -17.67 -21.96 9.22
C ARG A 446 -18.72 -22.90 9.83
N ARG A 447 -19.87 -22.36 10.26
CA ARG A 447 -20.97 -23.15 10.83
C ARG A 447 -21.66 -24.05 9.80
N ALA A 448 -21.61 -23.72 8.51
CA ALA A 448 -22.14 -24.58 7.46
C ALA A 448 -21.39 -25.91 7.36
N PHE A 449 -20.08 -25.92 7.64
CA PHE A 449 -19.27 -27.14 7.63
C PHE A 449 -19.56 -28.09 8.80
N ASP A 450 -20.15 -27.58 9.87
CA ASP A 450 -20.55 -28.36 11.06
C ASP A 450 -22.02 -28.79 11.02
N ASN A 451 -22.78 -28.41 9.97
CA ASN A 451 -24.20 -28.72 9.84
C ASN A 451 -24.41 -29.88 8.87
N LYS A 452 -25.05 -30.93 9.37
CA LYS A 452 -25.31 -32.16 8.61
C LYS A 452 -26.17 -31.96 7.35
N GLU A 453 -27.05 -30.96 7.34
CA GLU A 453 -27.88 -30.61 6.17
C GLU A 453 -27.04 -30.13 4.98
N TRP A 454 -25.85 -29.58 5.26
CA TRP A 454 -24.93 -29.02 4.26
C TRP A 454 -23.70 -29.89 3.99
N ASP A 455 -23.62 -31.08 4.62
CA ASP A 455 -22.40 -31.89 4.58
C ASP A 455 -22.00 -32.28 3.15
N GLY A 456 -22.98 -32.67 2.32
CA GLY A 456 -22.77 -33.02 0.93
C GLY A 456 -22.28 -31.84 0.06
N ILE A 457 -22.68 -30.62 0.38
CA ILE A 457 -22.33 -29.38 -0.35
C ILE A 457 -21.01 -28.83 0.15
N THR A 458 -20.85 -28.70 1.46
CA THR A 458 -19.65 -28.06 2.07
C THR A 458 -18.38 -28.89 1.92
N THR A 459 -18.48 -30.22 1.80
CA THR A 459 -17.34 -31.08 1.49
C THR A 459 -16.90 -30.98 0.04
N LYS A 460 -17.76 -30.51 -0.88
CA LYS A 460 -17.47 -30.38 -2.32
C LYS A 460 -17.14 -28.95 -2.75
N ALA A 461 -17.60 -27.94 -1.99
CA ALA A 461 -17.40 -26.54 -2.36
C ALA A 461 -17.29 -25.62 -1.14
N ARG A 462 -16.56 -24.53 -1.28
CA ARG A 462 -16.46 -23.45 -0.28
C ARG A 462 -17.51 -22.36 -0.47
N GLY A 463 -18.19 -22.35 -1.60
CA GLY A 463 -19.23 -21.42 -1.97
C GLY A 463 -19.71 -21.63 -3.39
N LEU A 464 -20.69 -20.85 -3.80
CA LEU A 464 -21.25 -20.86 -5.15
C LEU A 464 -21.11 -19.48 -5.78
N TYR A 465 -20.91 -19.43 -7.10
CA TYR A 465 -21.11 -18.26 -7.93
C TYR A 465 -22.31 -18.51 -8.83
N ILE A 466 -23.22 -17.55 -8.92
CA ILE A 466 -24.38 -17.59 -9.80
C ILE A 466 -24.32 -16.39 -10.72
N ASP A 467 -24.20 -16.64 -12.02
CA ASP A 467 -24.25 -15.59 -13.05
C ASP A 467 -25.62 -15.61 -13.73
N THR A 468 -26.44 -14.62 -13.40
CA THR A 468 -27.79 -14.48 -13.95
C THR A 468 -27.82 -14.04 -15.43
N LYS A 469 -26.72 -13.44 -15.93
CA LYS A 469 -26.61 -13.03 -17.34
C LYS A 469 -26.38 -14.24 -18.26
N HIS A 470 -25.52 -15.16 -17.81
CA HIS A 470 -25.16 -16.34 -18.61
C HIS A 470 -25.90 -17.61 -18.17
N ASN A 471 -26.78 -17.51 -17.18
CA ASN A 471 -27.55 -18.62 -16.62
C ASN A 471 -26.66 -19.78 -16.11
N GLU A 472 -25.59 -19.44 -15.40
CA GLU A 472 -24.57 -20.39 -14.95
C GLU A 472 -24.47 -20.41 -13.42
N ILE A 473 -24.28 -21.61 -12.85
CA ILE A 473 -23.96 -21.83 -11.43
C ILE A 473 -22.62 -22.56 -11.32
N VAL A 474 -21.77 -22.07 -10.41
CA VAL A 474 -20.41 -22.55 -10.31
C VAL A 474 -19.97 -22.73 -8.86
N ALA A 475 -19.44 -23.91 -8.55
CA ALA A 475 -18.89 -24.20 -7.24
C ALA A 475 -17.47 -23.63 -7.05
N ARG A 476 -17.28 -22.83 -5.98
CA ARG A 476 -15.99 -22.27 -5.62
C ARG A 476 -15.15 -23.26 -4.82
N GLY A 477 -13.96 -23.58 -5.31
CA GLY A 477 -12.94 -24.38 -4.59
C GLY A 477 -12.90 -25.85 -4.94
N TYR A 478 -13.82 -26.34 -5.78
CA TYR A 478 -13.79 -27.67 -6.37
C TYR A 478 -14.29 -27.59 -7.81
N GLU A 479 -13.66 -28.33 -8.72
CA GLU A 479 -13.93 -28.31 -10.18
C GLU A 479 -15.22 -29.10 -10.56
N LYS A 480 -16.26 -29.12 -9.73
CA LYS A 480 -17.48 -29.85 -10.03
C LYS A 480 -18.69 -28.92 -9.91
N PHE A 481 -19.53 -28.97 -10.92
CA PHE A 481 -20.88 -28.39 -10.91
C PHE A 481 -21.79 -29.12 -9.97
N PHE A 482 -22.69 -28.39 -9.30
CA PHE A 482 -23.83 -28.96 -8.64
C PHE A 482 -24.94 -29.20 -9.69
N ASN A 483 -25.45 -30.40 -9.75
CA ASN A 483 -26.74 -30.62 -10.40
C ASN A 483 -27.81 -29.97 -9.50
N LEU A 484 -28.61 -29.07 -10.04
CA LEU A 484 -29.67 -28.39 -9.29
C LEU A 484 -30.66 -29.35 -8.64
N ASN A 485 -30.90 -30.51 -9.24
CA ASN A 485 -31.72 -31.56 -8.66
C ASN A 485 -31.12 -32.13 -7.36
N GLU A 486 -29.77 -32.11 -7.20
CA GLU A 486 -29.12 -32.53 -5.95
C GLU A 486 -29.19 -31.46 -4.84
N VAL A 487 -29.42 -30.19 -5.18
CA VAL A 487 -29.57 -29.10 -4.21
C VAL A 487 -30.99 -28.97 -3.70
N SER A 488 -31.99 -29.38 -4.48
CA SER A 488 -33.40 -29.36 -4.10
C SER A 488 -33.84 -30.56 -3.26
N GLU A 489 -33.03 -31.64 -3.20
CA GLU A 489 -33.31 -32.86 -2.42
C GLU A 489 -32.59 -32.90 -1.06
N THR A 490 -31.78 -31.88 -0.73
CA THR A 490 -31.07 -31.72 0.57
C THR A 490 -31.58 -30.52 1.35
#